data_dc110cb8c4d06d6c711fb262b07a4a9c
#
_entry.id   dc110cb8c4d06d6c711fb262b07a4a9c
#
_cell.length_a   1.000
_cell.length_b   1.000
_cell.length_c   1.000
_cell.angle_alpha   90.00
_cell.angle_beta   90.00
_cell.angle_gamma   90.00
#
_symmetry.space_group_name_H-M   'P 1'
#
loop_
_entity.id
_entity.type
_entity.pdbx_description
1 polymer ?
#
loop_
_entity_poly.entity_id
_entity_poly.type
_entity_poly.pdbx_seq_one_letter_code
_entity_poly.pdbx_strand_id
1 'polypeptide(L)'
;QDTMDYQPEVEVENISPLKEWGRLAASLVVILIGVELLVQSAIKFGELLDTPSFLWGISVVAAGTSIPDTFVSVRKAQKGDAVTSLANVLGSNIFDLLVCIPMGVLIAGATVINFSVAAPLMGALTLATLVLFSFMRTNMILGRRESVALIVLYLIFLCWMGLENFG
;
A
#
# COMPACT_ATOMS: atom_id res chain seq x y z
N GLN A 1 -34.02 9.72 -5.37
CA GLN A 1 -34.25 8.38 -4.81
C GLN A 1 -34.11 7.34 -5.92
N ASP A 2 -32.89 7.11 -6.40
CA ASP A 2 -32.55 5.94 -7.20
C ASP A 2 -31.45 5.21 -6.44
N THR A 3 -31.86 4.28 -5.58
CA THR A 3 -31.00 3.21 -5.12
C THR A 3 -30.67 2.37 -6.34
N MET A 4 -29.49 2.62 -6.95
CA MET A 4 -28.94 1.70 -7.92
C MET A 4 -28.75 0.37 -7.20
N ASP A 5 -29.64 -0.56 -7.53
CA ASP A 5 -29.59 -1.95 -7.14
C ASP A 5 -28.42 -2.60 -7.90
N TYR A 6 -27.21 -2.40 -7.37
CA TYR A 6 -26.03 -3.07 -7.89
C TYR A 6 -26.09 -4.54 -7.47
N GLN A 7 -26.74 -5.35 -8.28
CA GLN A 7 -26.60 -6.79 -8.20
C GLN A 7 -25.35 -7.15 -9.01
N PRO A 8 -24.25 -7.56 -8.36
CA PRO A 8 -23.16 -8.18 -9.09
C PRO A 8 -23.72 -9.49 -9.66
N GLU A 9 -23.87 -9.56 -10.98
CA GLU A 9 -23.99 -10.85 -11.67
C GLU A 9 -22.70 -11.63 -11.39
N VAL A 10 -22.75 -12.42 -10.34
CA VAL A 10 -21.74 -13.46 -10.09
C VAL A 10 -22.07 -14.54 -11.11
N GLU A 11 -21.44 -14.48 -12.29
CA GLU A 11 -21.31 -15.66 -13.14
C GLU A 11 -20.66 -16.75 -12.28
N VAL A 12 -21.46 -17.65 -11.77
CA VAL A 12 -20.99 -18.87 -11.10
C VAL A 12 -20.50 -19.80 -12.21
N GLU A 13 -19.34 -19.45 -12.79
CA GLU A 13 -18.59 -20.39 -13.59
C GLU A 13 -18.29 -21.61 -12.72
N ASN A 14 -18.52 -22.80 -13.24
CA ASN A 14 -18.32 -24.08 -12.54
C ASN A 14 -16.82 -24.32 -12.31
N ILE A 15 -16.26 -23.57 -11.35
CA ILE A 15 -14.83 -23.53 -11.04
C ILE A 15 -14.56 -24.65 -10.04
N SER A 16 -13.71 -25.61 -10.39
CA SER A 16 -13.30 -26.65 -9.46
C SER A 16 -12.51 -25.98 -8.31
N PRO A 17 -12.95 -26.10 -7.05
CA PRO A 17 -12.31 -25.42 -5.92
C PRO A 17 -10.82 -25.75 -5.78
N LEU A 18 -10.42 -26.94 -6.16
CA LEU A 18 -9.03 -27.37 -6.11
C LEU A 18 -8.11 -26.58 -7.06
N LYS A 19 -8.61 -26.20 -8.25
CA LYS A 19 -7.84 -25.35 -9.19
C LYS A 19 -7.66 -23.94 -8.66
N GLU A 20 -8.67 -23.38 -8.01
CA GLU A 20 -8.58 -22.04 -7.44
C GLU A 20 -7.65 -21.99 -6.24
N TRP A 21 -7.70 -22.98 -5.37
CA TRP A 21 -6.73 -23.11 -4.28
C TRP A 21 -5.30 -23.29 -4.81
N GLY A 22 -5.12 -24.06 -5.88
CA GLY A 22 -3.82 -24.22 -6.54
C GLY A 22 -3.29 -22.89 -7.13
N ARG A 23 -4.15 -22.11 -7.80
CA ARG A 23 -3.79 -20.78 -8.33
C ARG A 23 -3.44 -19.81 -7.21
N LEU A 24 -4.21 -19.81 -6.14
CA LEU A 24 -3.97 -18.97 -4.97
C LEU A 24 -2.63 -19.31 -4.31
N ALA A 25 -2.34 -20.59 -4.10
CA ALA A 25 -1.06 -21.03 -3.54
C ALA A 25 0.12 -20.66 -4.46
N ALA A 26 -0.01 -20.87 -5.77
CA ALA A 26 1.02 -20.51 -6.74
C ALA A 26 1.27 -18.99 -6.77
N SER A 27 0.21 -18.17 -6.76
CA SER A 27 0.35 -16.71 -6.73
C SER A 27 1.00 -16.23 -5.43
N LEU A 28 0.68 -16.84 -4.30
CA LEU A 28 1.31 -16.53 -3.02
C LEU A 28 2.82 -16.81 -3.04
N VAL A 29 3.24 -17.96 -3.57
CA VAL A 29 4.66 -18.32 -3.72
C VAL A 29 5.38 -17.30 -4.62
N VAL A 30 4.79 -16.92 -5.74
CA VAL A 30 5.37 -15.91 -6.65
C VAL A 30 5.53 -14.56 -5.96
N ILE A 31 4.52 -14.14 -5.18
CA ILE A 31 4.57 -12.88 -4.41
C ILE A 31 5.70 -12.95 -3.37
N LEU A 32 5.81 -14.04 -2.61
CA LEU A 32 6.87 -14.20 -1.60
C LEU A 32 8.27 -14.12 -2.22
N ILE A 33 8.49 -14.81 -3.34
CA ILE A 33 9.76 -14.73 -4.08
C ILE A 33 10.02 -13.31 -4.57
N GLY A 34 9.01 -12.65 -5.13
CA GLY A 34 9.11 -11.28 -5.63
C GLY A 34 9.47 -10.28 -4.54
N VAL A 35 8.84 -10.38 -3.37
CA VAL A 35 9.14 -9.52 -2.20
C VAL A 35 10.56 -9.76 -1.71
N GLU A 36 11.01 -11.02 -1.59
CA GLU A 36 12.38 -11.34 -1.18
C GLU A 36 13.42 -10.73 -2.14
N LEU A 37 13.21 -10.91 -3.45
CA LEU A 37 14.10 -10.32 -4.46
C LEU A 37 14.11 -8.79 -4.41
N LEU A 38 12.95 -8.17 -4.15
CA LEU A 38 12.83 -6.72 -4.04
C LEU A 38 13.61 -6.19 -2.83
N VAL A 39 13.48 -6.84 -1.66
CA VAL A 39 14.19 -6.48 -0.43
C VAL A 39 15.71 -6.64 -0.61
N GLN A 40 16.15 -7.76 -1.16
CA GLN A 40 17.58 -7.98 -1.41
C GLN A 40 18.16 -6.96 -2.42
N SER A 41 17.39 -6.60 -3.44
CA SER A 41 17.77 -5.57 -4.40
C SER A 41 17.90 -4.20 -3.74
N ALA A 42 16.96 -3.84 -2.88
CA ALA A 42 17.00 -2.58 -2.12
C ALA A 42 18.25 -2.48 -1.22
N ILE A 43 18.60 -3.57 -0.53
CA ILE A 43 19.81 -3.64 0.31
C ILE A 43 21.07 -3.45 -0.55
N LYS A 44 21.17 -4.18 -1.67
CA LYS A 44 22.32 -4.08 -2.59
C LYS A 44 22.45 -2.68 -3.21
N PHE A 45 21.35 -2.03 -3.57
CA PHE A 45 21.40 -0.65 -4.04
C PHE A 45 21.88 0.31 -2.96
N GLY A 46 21.47 0.11 -1.71
CA GLY A 46 21.99 0.87 -0.58
C GLY A 46 23.51 0.74 -0.46
N GLU A 47 24.04 -0.48 -0.55
CA GLU A 47 25.47 -0.76 -0.48
C GLU A 47 26.24 -0.18 -1.68
N LEU A 48 25.75 -0.36 -2.91
CA LEU A 48 26.41 0.09 -4.13
C LEU A 48 26.46 1.61 -4.29
N LEU A 49 25.43 2.29 -3.79
CA LEU A 49 25.30 3.75 -3.90
C LEU A 49 25.74 4.49 -2.63
N ASP A 50 26.24 3.75 -1.64
CA ASP A 50 26.63 4.28 -0.32
C ASP A 50 25.51 5.13 0.30
N THR A 51 24.28 4.64 0.20
CA THR A 51 23.07 5.31 0.67
C THR A 51 22.39 4.47 1.75
N PRO A 52 21.70 5.12 2.73
CA PRO A 52 20.98 4.37 3.77
C PRO A 52 19.97 3.39 3.16
N SER A 53 20.05 2.11 3.51
CA SER A 53 19.11 1.06 3.04
C SER A 53 17.65 1.39 3.35
N PHE A 54 17.42 2.20 4.37
CA PHE A 54 16.10 2.73 4.75
C PHE A 54 15.43 3.51 3.62
N LEU A 55 16.17 4.33 2.85
CA LEU A 55 15.60 5.09 1.72
C LEU A 55 15.05 4.18 0.63
N TRP A 56 15.76 3.08 0.35
CA TRP A 56 15.31 2.08 -0.61
C TRP A 56 14.10 1.30 -0.10
N GLY A 57 14.06 1.04 1.21
CA GLY A 57 12.91 0.42 1.86
C GLY A 57 11.64 1.26 1.73
N ILE A 58 11.71 2.55 2.07
CA ILE A 58 10.54 3.43 2.07
C ILE A 58 10.09 3.84 0.65
N SER A 59 10.96 3.79 -0.33
CA SER A 59 10.64 4.14 -1.72
C SER A 59 10.35 2.90 -2.56
N VAL A 60 11.38 2.12 -2.86
CA VAL A 60 11.28 1.01 -3.83
C VAL A 60 10.54 -0.18 -3.25
N VAL A 61 10.85 -0.60 -2.01
CA VAL A 61 10.17 -1.76 -1.39
C VAL A 61 8.72 -1.42 -1.10
N ALA A 62 8.44 -0.26 -0.49
CA ALA A 62 7.08 0.15 -0.19
C ALA A 62 6.23 0.29 -1.47
N ALA A 63 6.77 0.94 -2.51
CA ALA A 63 6.07 1.02 -3.79
C ALA A 63 5.82 -0.37 -4.40
N GLY A 64 6.84 -1.24 -4.43
CA GLY A 64 6.74 -2.57 -5.02
C GLY A 64 5.72 -3.47 -4.32
N THR A 65 5.68 -3.46 -3.00
CA THR A 65 4.71 -4.24 -2.21
C THR A 65 3.28 -3.71 -2.33
N SER A 66 3.10 -2.40 -2.60
CA SER A 66 1.79 -1.77 -2.78
C SER A 66 1.24 -1.87 -4.21
N ILE A 67 2.03 -2.34 -5.19
CA ILE A 67 1.56 -2.52 -6.58
C ILE A 67 0.34 -3.46 -6.67
N PRO A 68 0.30 -4.64 -6.02
CA PRO A 68 -0.87 -5.52 -6.06
C PRO A 68 -2.14 -4.85 -5.53
N ASP A 69 -2.04 -4.15 -4.41
CA ASP A 69 -3.18 -3.44 -3.80
C ASP A 69 -3.68 -2.31 -4.69
N THR A 70 -2.74 -1.56 -5.29
CA THR A 70 -3.06 -0.50 -6.27
C THR A 70 -3.80 -1.08 -7.46
N PHE A 71 -3.34 -2.22 -8.00
CA PHE A 71 -3.97 -2.87 -9.13
C PHE A 71 -5.41 -3.30 -8.80
N VAL A 72 -5.63 -3.93 -7.64
CA VAL A 72 -6.96 -4.34 -7.18
C VAL A 72 -7.87 -3.12 -7.02
N SER A 73 -7.39 -2.05 -6.37
CA SER A 73 -8.16 -0.84 -6.14
C SER A 73 -8.55 -0.14 -7.44
N VAL A 74 -7.61 -0.01 -8.39
CA VAL A 74 -7.88 0.58 -9.71
C VAL A 74 -8.91 -0.25 -10.49
N ARG A 75 -8.78 -1.58 -10.49
CA ARG A 75 -9.74 -2.47 -11.16
C ARG A 75 -11.14 -2.36 -10.57
N LYS A 76 -11.27 -2.26 -9.25
CA LYS A 76 -12.56 -2.06 -8.58
C LYS A 76 -13.15 -0.69 -8.93
N ALA A 77 -12.36 0.38 -8.87
CA ALA A 77 -12.80 1.72 -9.24
C ALA A 77 -13.28 1.78 -10.71
N GLN A 78 -12.56 1.14 -11.64
CA GLN A 78 -12.94 1.06 -13.07
C GLN A 78 -14.27 0.33 -13.29
N LYS A 79 -14.63 -0.60 -12.41
CA LYS A 79 -15.92 -1.30 -12.43
C LYS A 79 -17.04 -0.52 -11.74
N GLY A 80 -16.78 0.71 -11.29
CA GLY A 80 -17.75 1.54 -10.56
C GLY A 80 -17.87 1.22 -9.07
N ASP A 81 -17.11 0.24 -8.57
CA ASP A 81 -17.11 -0.16 -7.16
C ASP A 81 -16.08 0.66 -6.36
N ALA A 82 -16.39 1.94 -6.19
CA ALA A 82 -15.52 2.88 -5.48
C ALA A 82 -15.39 2.55 -3.97
N VAL A 83 -16.44 2.00 -3.37
CA VAL A 83 -16.44 1.63 -1.96
C VAL A 83 -15.45 0.50 -1.68
N THR A 84 -15.49 -0.58 -2.46
CA THR A 84 -14.54 -1.68 -2.33
C THR A 84 -13.10 -1.25 -2.66
N SER A 85 -12.93 -0.36 -3.66
CA SER A 85 -11.63 0.21 -3.99
C SER A 85 -11.00 0.94 -2.80
N LEU A 86 -11.78 1.80 -2.15
CA LEU A 86 -11.33 2.56 -0.98
C LEU A 86 -11.12 1.65 0.24
N ALA A 87 -12.04 0.72 0.48
CA ALA A 87 -11.93 -0.24 1.57
C ALA A 87 -10.67 -1.10 1.45
N ASN A 88 -10.24 -1.46 0.23
CA ASN A 88 -8.99 -2.18 0.00
C ASN A 88 -7.78 -1.35 0.46
N VAL A 89 -7.70 -0.07 0.09
CA VAL A 89 -6.58 0.81 0.47
C VAL A 89 -6.52 1.05 1.98
N LEU A 90 -7.65 1.37 2.60
CA LEU A 90 -7.70 1.60 4.05
C LEU A 90 -7.48 0.30 4.84
N GLY A 91 -8.03 -0.80 4.34
CA GLY A 91 -7.91 -2.12 4.96
C GLY A 91 -6.47 -2.63 4.96
N SER A 92 -5.72 -2.47 3.86
CA SER A 92 -4.31 -2.85 3.81
C SER A 92 -3.48 -2.02 4.80
N ASN A 93 -3.68 -0.71 4.88
CA ASN A 93 -2.99 0.13 5.86
C ASN A 93 -3.25 -0.29 7.31
N ILE A 94 -4.51 -0.62 7.64
CA ILE A 94 -4.88 -1.10 8.98
C ILE A 94 -4.23 -2.46 9.25
N PHE A 95 -4.25 -3.36 8.28
CA PHE A 95 -3.64 -4.68 8.40
C PHE A 95 -2.12 -4.59 8.60
N ASP A 96 -1.45 -3.72 7.84
CA ASP A 96 -0.01 -3.49 7.98
C ASP A 96 0.34 -2.97 9.38
N LEU A 97 -0.39 -1.99 9.88
CA LEU A 97 -0.14 -1.41 11.21
C LEU A 97 -0.45 -2.37 12.36
N LEU A 98 -1.57 -3.10 12.29
CA LEU A 98 -2.05 -3.89 13.42
C LEU A 98 -1.64 -5.36 13.38
N VAL A 99 -1.22 -5.86 12.22
CA VAL A 99 -0.84 -7.27 12.04
C VAL A 99 0.59 -7.40 11.55
N CYS A 100 0.95 -6.81 10.41
CA CYS A 100 2.27 -7.03 9.81
C CYS A 100 3.41 -6.52 10.70
N ILE A 101 3.30 -5.31 11.25
CA ILE A 101 4.31 -4.74 12.15
C ILE A 101 4.45 -5.57 13.45
N PRO A 102 3.37 -5.86 14.20
CA PRO A 102 3.48 -6.68 15.40
C PRO A 102 3.99 -8.10 15.13
N MET A 103 3.57 -8.74 14.04
CA MET A 103 4.06 -10.05 13.65
C MET A 103 5.55 -10.02 13.31
N GLY A 104 6.02 -8.99 12.63
CA GLY A 104 7.44 -8.79 12.37
C GLY A 104 8.25 -8.70 13.66
N VAL A 105 7.77 -7.92 14.63
CA VAL A 105 8.42 -7.77 15.95
C VAL A 105 8.38 -9.09 16.73
N LEU A 106 7.29 -9.85 16.68
CA LEU A 106 7.19 -11.14 17.37
C LEU A 106 8.16 -12.20 16.80
N ILE A 107 8.40 -12.17 15.50
CA ILE A 107 9.30 -13.12 14.81
C ILE A 107 10.76 -12.71 14.95
N ALA A 108 11.07 -11.44 14.73
CA ALA A 108 12.44 -10.92 14.76
C ALA A 108 12.95 -10.59 16.19
N GLY A 109 12.05 -10.54 17.15
CA GLY A 109 12.35 -10.05 18.51
C GLY A 109 12.22 -8.53 18.62
N ALA A 110 12.39 -8.01 19.83
CA ALA A 110 12.30 -6.58 20.09
C ALA A 110 13.39 -5.82 19.32
N THR A 111 12.98 -4.91 18.45
CA THR A 111 13.88 -4.04 17.69
C THR A 111 13.86 -2.62 18.27
N VAL A 112 15.02 -1.97 18.29
CA VAL A 112 15.10 -0.55 18.66
C VAL A 112 14.59 0.29 17.51
N ILE A 113 13.47 0.98 17.73
CA ILE A 113 12.90 1.90 16.73
C ILE A 113 13.57 3.27 16.93
N ASN A 114 14.18 3.77 15.87
CA ASN A 114 14.67 5.14 15.86
C ASN A 114 13.48 6.10 15.74
N PHE A 115 13.14 6.74 16.85
CA PHE A 115 11.98 7.63 16.93
C PHE A 115 12.10 8.84 16.01
N SER A 116 13.31 9.35 15.76
CA SER A 116 13.52 10.48 14.84
C SER A 116 13.15 10.14 13.39
N VAL A 117 13.21 8.87 13.02
CA VAL A 117 12.79 8.39 11.71
C VAL A 117 11.31 7.98 11.71
N ALA A 118 10.87 7.28 12.74
CA ALA A 118 9.50 6.76 12.81
C ALA A 118 8.45 7.87 12.97
N ALA A 119 8.74 8.92 13.75
CA ALA A 119 7.78 9.99 14.02
C ALA A 119 7.36 10.77 12.77
N PRO A 120 8.28 11.23 11.87
CA PRO A 120 7.89 11.90 10.64
C PRO A 120 7.07 10.99 9.70
N LEU A 121 7.39 9.69 9.65
CA LEU A 121 6.63 8.73 8.85
C LEU A 121 5.19 8.57 9.34
N MET A 122 5.02 8.37 10.65
CA MET A 122 3.69 8.29 11.27
C MET A 122 2.92 9.60 11.12
N GLY A 123 3.60 10.74 11.24
CA GLY A 123 3.02 12.06 10.99
C GLY A 123 2.53 12.23 9.55
N ALA A 124 3.34 11.83 8.58
CA ALA A 124 2.97 11.89 7.15
C ALA A 124 1.79 10.97 6.83
N LEU A 125 1.78 9.74 7.36
CA LEU A 125 0.67 8.80 7.19
C LEU A 125 -0.63 9.36 7.78
N THR A 126 -0.56 9.91 8.99
CA THR A 126 -1.71 10.52 9.65
C THR A 126 -2.23 11.73 8.86
N LEU A 127 -1.33 12.61 8.41
CA LEU A 127 -1.69 13.77 7.58
C LEU A 127 -2.36 13.32 6.27
N ALA A 128 -1.77 12.36 5.55
CA ALA A 128 -2.32 11.85 4.31
C ALA A 128 -3.72 11.25 4.50
N THR A 129 -3.92 10.51 5.59
CA THR A 129 -5.22 9.93 5.95
C THR A 129 -6.26 11.03 6.26
N LEU A 130 -5.89 12.06 7.00
CA LEU A 130 -6.77 13.18 7.31
C LEU A 130 -7.13 13.99 6.06
N VAL A 131 -6.18 14.23 5.16
CA VAL A 131 -6.42 14.91 3.87
C VAL A 131 -7.36 14.08 3.00
N LEU A 132 -7.11 12.77 2.87
CA LEU A 132 -7.99 11.85 2.14
C LEU A 132 -9.41 11.90 2.70
N PHE A 133 -9.56 11.81 4.02
CA PHE A 133 -10.86 11.85 4.68
C PHE A 133 -11.56 13.21 4.48
N SER A 134 -10.82 14.31 4.50
CA SER A 134 -11.34 15.65 4.25
C SER A 134 -11.88 15.80 2.83
N PHE A 135 -11.19 15.26 1.83
CA PHE A 135 -11.65 15.25 0.44
C PHE A 135 -12.89 14.40 0.26
N MET A 136 -12.93 13.23 0.89
CA MET A 136 -14.09 12.35 0.84
C MET A 136 -15.35 12.93 1.52
N ARG A 137 -15.20 13.81 2.50
CA ARG A 137 -16.31 14.46 3.18
C ARG A 137 -17.18 15.30 2.23
N THR A 138 -16.59 15.79 1.14
CA THR A 138 -17.29 16.56 0.12
C THR A 138 -17.96 15.60 -0.87
N ASN A 139 -19.22 15.28 -0.66
CA ASN A 139 -20.08 14.40 -1.49
C ASN A 139 -19.65 12.92 -1.60
N MET A 140 -18.76 12.43 -0.74
CA MET A 140 -18.25 11.03 -0.77
C MET A 140 -17.65 10.61 -2.14
N ILE A 141 -17.19 11.56 -2.93
CA ILE A 141 -16.59 11.34 -4.24
C ILE A 141 -15.19 11.92 -4.24
N LEU A 142 -14.21 11.09 -4.58
CA LEU A 142 -12.84 11.54 -4.81
C LEU A 142 -12.69 12.02 -6.26
N GLY A 143 -12.62 13.33 -6.43
CA GLY A 143 -12.48 13.95 -7.75
C GLY A 143 -11.06 13.84 -8.32
N ARG A 144 -10.92 14.06 -9.63
CA ARG A 144 -9.61 14.02 -10.31
C ARG A 144 -8.61 15.02 -9.72
N ARG A 145 -9.07 16.22 -9.32
CA ARG A 145 -8.20 17.26 -8.72
C ARG A 145 -7.68 16.83 -7.35
N GLU A 146 -8.53 16.23 -6.54
CA GLU A 146 -8.19 15.70 -5.21
C GLU A 146 -7.23 14.53 -5.31
N SER A 147 -7.44 13.63 -6.27
CA SER A 147 -6.52 12.52 -6.55
C SER A 147 -5.13 13.01 -6.96
N VAL A 148 -5.05 14.02 -7.83
CA VAL A 148 -3.77 14.65 -8.21
C VAL A 148 -3.11 15.31 -7.00
N ALA A 149 -3.87 16.00 -6.14
CA ALA A 149 -3.34 16.62 -4.94
C ALA A 149 -2.71 15.59 -3.98
N LEU A 150 -3.33 14.41 -3.80
CA LEU A 150 -2.78 13.32 -2.99
C LEU A 150 -1.47 12.77 -3.58
N ILE A 151 -1.40 12.59 -4.90
CA ILE A 151 -0.18 12.15 -5.57
C ILE A 151 0.94 13.19 -5.40
N VAL A 152 0.63 14.47 -5.56
CA VAL A 152 1.60 15.56 -5.36
C VAL A 152 2.07 15.59 -3.91
N LEU A 153 1.18 15.41 -2.94
CA LEU A 153 1.53 15.33 -1.52
C LEU A 153 2.52 14.18 -1.25
N TYR A 154 2.29 13.02 -1.85
CA TYR A 154 3.21 11.88 -1.75
C TYR A 154 4.58 12.18 -2.37
N LEU A 155 4.63 12.80 -3.54
CA LEU A 155 5.89 13.18 -4.18
C LEU A 155 6.67 14.22 -3.36
N ILE A 156 5.99 15.20 -2.75
CA ILE A 156 6.59 16.17 -1.84
C ILE A 156 7.19 15.45 -0.63
N PHE A 157 6.45 14.49 -0.06
CA PHE A 157 6.93 13.70 1.06
C PHE A 157 8.20 12.90 0.69
N LEU A 158 8.23 12.24 -0.47
CA LEU A 158 9.42 11.52 -0.93
C LEU A 158 10.62 12.46 -1.15
N CYS A 159 10.40 13.63 -1.75
CA CYS A 159 11.44 14.63 -1.94
C CYS A 159 11.99 15.13 -0.60
N TRP A 160 11.11 15.43 0.35
CA TRP A 160 11.52 15.88 1.69
C TRP A 160 12.34 14.80 2.41
N MET A 161 11.87 13.55 2.41
CA MET A 161 12.60 12.43 2.99
C MET A 161 13.98 12.22 2.33
N GLY A 162 14.06 12.37 1.01
CA GLY A 162 15.33 12.31 0.29
C GLY A 162 16.29 13.39 0.74
N LEU A 163 15.86 14.64 0.78
CA LEU A 163 16.70 15.77 1.19
C LEU A 163 17.22 15.65 2.63
N GLU A 164 16.37 15.19 3.57
CA GLU A 164 16.76 15.03 4.96
C GLU A 164 17.82 13.91 5.18
N ASN A 165 17.84 12.90 4.32
CA ASN A 165 18.78 11.79 4.45
C ASN A 165 20.06 11.94 3.59
N PHE A 166 20.08 12.87 2.62
CA PHE A 166 21.26 13.19 1.81
C PHE A 166 21.98 14.50 2.23
N GLY A 167 21.39 15.28 3.13
CA GLY A 167 21.97 16.51 3.70
C GLY A 167 22.54 16.25 5.07
#